data_69284d2d2dc2dae5418ff91b62424b8f
#
_entry.id   69284d2d2dc2dae5418ff91b62424b8f
#
_cell.length_a   1.000
_cell.length_b   1.000
_cell.length_c   1.000
_cell.angle_alpha   90.00
_cell.angle_beta   90.00
_cell.angle_gamma   90.00
#
_symmetry.space_group_name_H-M   'P 1'
#
loop_
_entity.id
_entity.type
_entity.pdbx_description
1 polymer ?
#
loop_
_entity_poly.entity_id
_entity_poly.type
_entity_poly.pdbx_seq_one_letter_code
_entity_poly.pdbx_strand_id
1 'polypeptide(L)'
;MTEFLRLDLPPLLAAILAGGTCGLLGSFLVLRRESLLGDALSHAVLPGIVAGFALTGLRSAGPMLLGALVAALLATLAIGWVRRAARLEGGAATGLVFTGFFALGLVLLEVSGARSADLDVDCVLFGQLETLVWLEAQGWASLFDPAALAGLPRQLGLLAGVALVAGLAVALFWRPLQLIAFDPAFAASLGLRVGRWEMGLNLLIAAAAVAAFESVGSILVVAMLVCPAVALRLMTDRYTVQVLGGAALGAGLGATGVLLAGPLPAALGLAFSFNAAGLIGTLAGLVVAGCLVARQRAA
;
A
#
# COMPACT_ATOMS: atom_id res chain seq x y z
N MET A 1 14.66 18.41 -19.67
CA MET A 1 15.25 17.23 -18.98
C MET A 1 15.40 17.45 -17.48
N THR A 2 15.89 18.58 -17.01
CA THR A 2 15.94 18.91 -15.56
C THR A 2 14.56 19.02 -14.92
N GLU A 3 13.57 19.48 -15.67
CA GLU A 3 12.19 19.60 -15.25
C GLU A 3 11.56 18.21 -14.97
N PHE A 4 11.75 17.22 -15.85
CA PHE A 4 11.33 15.85 -15.63
C PHE A 4 11.93 15.24 -14.35
N LEU A 5 13.23 15.48 -14.10
CA LEU A 5 13.90 14.98 -12.89
C LEU A 5 13.34 15.61 -11.61
N ARG A 6 12.93 16.86 -11.68
CA ARG A 6 12.41 17.60 -10.52
C ARG A 6 10.95 17.29 -10.21
N LEU A 7 10.12 17.22 -11.25
CA LEU A 7 8.66 17.19 -11.10
C LEU A 7 8.06 15.80 -11.36
N ASP A 8 8.57 15.05 -12.35
CA ASP A 8 7.94 13.80 -12.78
C ASP A 8 8.60 12.56 -12.19
N LEU A 9 9.91 12.59 -11.95
CA LEU A 9 10.65 11.43 -11.44
C LEU A 9 10.22 11.03 -10.01
N PRO A 10 10.06 11.95 -9.03
CA PRO A 10 9.62 11.57 -7.69
C PRO A 10 8.24 10.92 -7.64
N PRO A 11 7.18 11.46 -8.28
CA PRO A 11 5.89 10.78 -8.39
C PRO A 11 5.98 9.42 -9.05
N LEU A 12 6.78 9.31 -10.13
CA LEU A 12 6.99 8.05 -10.85
C LEU A 12 7.61 6.98 -9.94
N LEU A 13 8.67 7.32 -9.22
CA LEU A 13 9.31 6.39 -8.28
C LEU A 13 8.38 6.01 -7.14
N ALA A 14 7.63 6.96 -6.59
CA ALA A 14 6.65 6.70 -5.54
C ALA A 14 5.57 5.71 -6.02
N ALA A 15 5.01 5.93 -7.21
CA ALA A 15 3.99 5.05 -7.77
C ALA A 15 4.52 3.65 -8.10
N ILE A 16 5.76 3.53 -8.61
CA ILE A 16 6.42 2.24 -8.86
C ILE A 16 6.66 1.48 -7.55
N LEU A 17 7.21 2.15 -6.53
CA LEU A 17 7.49 1.53 -5.24
C LEU A 17 6.20 1.14 -4.52
N ALA A 18 5.21 2.02 -4.47
CA ALA A 18 3.91 1.74 -3.87
C ALA A 18 3.21 0.59 -4.59
N GLY A 19 3.09 0.67 -5.92
CA GLY A 19 2.44 -0.36 -6.73
C GLY A 19 3.15 -1.71 -6.65
N GLY A 20 4.48 -1.71 -6.71
CA GLY A 20 5.29 -2.93 -6.59
C GLY A 20 5.16 -3.58 -5.22
N THR A 21 5.25 -2.79 -4.13
CA THR A 21 5.15 -3.31 -2.76
C THR A 21 3.72 -3.78 -2.45
N CYS A 22 2.72 -2.98 -2.82
CA CYS A 22 1.31 -3.34 -2.63
C CYS A 22 0.94 -4.57 -3.47
N GLY A 23 1.36 -4.67 -4.73
CA GLY A 23 1.12 -5.84 -5.57
C GLY A 23 1.80 -7.11 -5.07
N LEU A 24 3.03 -6.99 -4.51
CA LEU A 24 3.75 -8.08 -3.86
C LEU A 24 2.96 -8.63 -2.67
N LEU A 25 2.62 -7.75 -1.73
CA LEU A 25 1.95 -8.12 -0.47
C LEU A 25 0.46 -8.47 -0.69
N GLY A 26 -0.20 -7.78 -1.60
CA GLY A 26 -1.59 -8.03 -1.99
C GLY A 26 -1.79 -9.41 -2.60
N SER A 27 -0.75 -9.99 -3.23
CA SER A 27 -0.77 -11.36 -3.72
C SER A 27 -1.06 -12.36 -2.59
N PHE A 28 -0.54 -12.14 -1.40
CA PHE A 28 -0.82 -12.99 -0.23
C PHE A 28 -2.24 -12.80 0.29
N LEU A 29 -2.78 -11.57 0.25
CA LEU A 29 -4.17 -11.31 0.63
C LEU A 29 -5.15 -12.06 -0.27
N VAL A 30 -4.92 -12.02 -1.59
CA VAL A 30 -5.75 -12.73 -2.57
C VAL A 30 -5.63 -14.24 -2.42
N LEU A 31 -4.42 -14.79 -2.22
CA LEU A 31 -4.19 -16.21 -2.00
C LEU A 31 -4.89 -16.71 -0.74
N ARG A 32 -4.90 -15.91 0.34
CA ARG A 32 -5.59 -16.21 1.60
C ARG A 32 -7.08 -15.91 1.59
N ARG A 33 -7.61 -15.36 0.49
CA ARG A 33 -9.01 -14.90 0.37
C ARG A 33 -9.40 -13.83 1.39
N GLU A 34 -8.47 -12.99 1.75
CA GLU A 34 -8.62 -11.92 2.75
C GLU A 34 -8.42 -10.53 2.12
N SER A 35 -8.87 -10.33 0.88
CA SER A 35 -8.66 -9.06 0.12
C SER A 35 -9.18 -7.82 0.85
N LEU A 36 -10.26 -7.93 1.63
CA LEU A 36 -10.81 -6.85 2.45
C LEU A 36 -9.89 -6.45 3.61
N LEU A 37 -8.96 -7.31 4.02
CA LEU A 37 -8.05 -7.02 5.12
C LEU A 37 -7.09 -5.88 4.78
N GLY A 38 -6.67 -5.76 3.52
CA GLY A 38 -5.82 -4.67 3.06
C GLY A 38 -6.49 -3.31 3.26
N ASP A 39 -7.73 -3.18 2.83
CA ASP A 39 -8.56 -1.98 3.02
C ASP A 39 -8.82 -1.71 4.51
N ALA A 40 -9.22 -2.74 5.24
CA ALA A 40 -9.49 -2.63 6.67
C ALA A 40 -8.27 -2.16 7.47
N LEU A 41 -7.08 -2.71 7.22
CA LEU A 41 -5.85 -2.30 7.89
C LEU A 41 -5.48 -0.87 7.53
N SER A 42 -5.69 -0.47 6.28
CA SER A 42 -5.41 0.87 5.79
C SER A 42 -6.13 1.95 6.60
N HIS A 43 -7.36 1.73 6.95
CA HIS A 43 -8.16 2.68 7.73
C HIS A 43 -8.09 2.44 9.25
N ALA A 44 -7.85 1.21 9.70
CA ALA A 44 -7.70 0.88 11.11
C ALA A 44 -6.45 1.49 11.75
N VAL A 45 -5.50 2.00 10.97
CA VAL A 45 -4.30 2.69 11.47
C VAL A 45 -4.55 4.13 11.88
N LEU A 46 -5.68 4.74 11.48
CA LEU A 46 -6.00 6.13 11.75
C LEU A 46 -5.89 6.51 13.25
N PRO A 47 -6.50 5.77 14.19
CA PRO A 47 -6.38 6.12 15.62
C PRO A 47 -4.94 6.09 16.11
N GLY A 48 -4.08 5.23 15.56
CA GLY A 48 -2.67 5.17 15.89
C GLY A 48 -1.89 6.36 15.38
N ILE A 49 -2.15 6.80 14.15
CA ILE A 49 -1.54 7.99 13.56
C ILE A 49 -1.89 9.22 14.42
N VAL A 50 -3.17 9.40 14.73
CA VAL A 50 -3.66 10.51 15.56
C VAL A 50 -3.08 10.45 16.98
N ALA A 51 -3.03 9.27 17.60
CA ALA A 51 -2.42 9.09 18.91
C ALA A 51 -0.91 9.40 18.90
N GLY A 52 -0.19 8.97 17.88
CA GLY A 52 1.24 9.28 17.69
C GLY A 52 1.50 10.79 17.60
N PHE A 53 0.64 11.51 16.89
CA PHE A 53 0.66 12.97 16.82
C PHE A 53 0.29 13.61 18.18
N ALA A 54 -0.81 13.18 18.82
CA ALA A 54 -1.31 13.75 20.06
C ALA A 54 -0.32 13.59 21.22
N LEU A 55 0.41 12.47 21.28
CA LEU A 55 1.40 12.21 22.33
C LEU A 55 2.70 13.00 22.16
N THR A 56 3.08 13.30 20.94
CA THR A 56 4.38 13.96 20.68
C THR A 56 4.26 15.44 20.34
N GLY A 57 3.09 15.88 19.87
CA GLY A 57 2.88 17.22 19.32
C GLY A 57 3.68 17.49 18.02
N LEU A 58 4.41 16.48 17.54
CA LEU A 58 5.31 16.60 16.38
C LEU A 58 4.66 15.95 15.16
N ARG A 59 4.62 16.69 14.06
CA ARG A 59 4.26 16.17 12.74
C ARG A 59 5.44 15.40 12.12
N SER A 60 6.07 14.50 12.87
CA SER A 60 7.17 13.69 12.37
C SER A 60 6.65 12.30 11.98
N ALA A 61 7.16 11.76 10.85
CA ALA A 61 6.75 10.45 10.35
C ALA A 61 7.02 9.31 11.35
N GLY A 62 8.06 9.43 12.17
CA GLY A 62 8.45 8.36 13.10
C GLY A 62 7.34 8.01 14.10
N PRO A 63 6.92 8.92 14.98
CA PRO A 63 5.84 8.66 15.94
C PRO A 63 4.51 8.28 15.28
N MET A 64 4.16 8.92 14.17
CA MET A 64 2.92 8.63 13.43
C MET A 64 2.96 7.22 12.82
N LEU A 65 4.08 6.82 12.23
CA LEU A 65 4.27 5.47 11.69
C LEU A 65 4.26 4.41 12.81
N LEU A 66 4.95 4.68 13.92
CA LEU A 66 4.91 3.76 15.08
C LEU A 66 3.50 3.61 15.63
N GLY A 67 2.77 4.71 15.78
CA GLY A 67 1.37 4.69 16.19
C GLY A 67 0.50 3.87 15.22
N ALA A 68 0.69 4.08 13.93
CA ALA A 68 0.01 3.31 12.88
C ALA A 68 0.28 1.80 12.98
N LEU A 69 1.55 1.41 13.17
CA LEU A 69 1.94 0.00 13.32
C LEU A 69 1.34 -0.62 14.57
N VAL A 70 1.32 0.12 15.70
CA VAL A 70 0.68 -0.33 16.93
C VAL A 70 -0.83 -0.52 16.73
N ALA A 71 -1.50 0.43 16.08
CA ALA A 71 -2.93 0.31 15.77
C ALA A 71 -3.21 -0.87 14.83
N ALA A 72 -2.38 -1.10 13.81
CA ALA A 72 -2.49 -2.25 12.91
C ALA A 72 -2.31 -3.58 13.66
N LEU A 73 -1.37 -3.63 14.60
CA LEU A 73 -1.18 -4.79 15.47
C LEU A 73 -2.42 -5.05 16.31
N LEU A 74 -2.94 -4.02 16.99
CA LEU A 74 -4.14 -4.11 17.82
C LEU A 74 -5.37 -4.49 17.00
N ALA A 75 -5.54 -3.93 15.80
CA ALA A 75 -6.61 -4.29 14.88
C ALA A 75 -6.52 -5.76 14.45
N THR A 76 -5.33 -6.24 14.09
CA THR A 76 -5.10 -7.64 13.72
C THR A 76 -5.43 -8.58 14.87
N LEU A 77 -5.00 -8.25 16.10
CA LEU A 77 -5.33 -9.03 17.30
C LEU A 77 -6.84 -9.00 17.59
N ALA A 78 -7.47 -7.85 17.46
CA ALA A 78 -8.91 -7.67 17.65
C ALA A 78 -9.72 -8.50 16.62
N ILE A 79 -9.33 -8.46 15.34
CA ILE A 79 -9.95 -9.30 14.30
C ILE A 79 -9.86 -10.79 14.68
N GLY A 80 -8.66 -11.25 15.06
CA GLY A 80 -8.45 -12.63 15.49
C GLY A 80 -9.24 -13.02 16.74
N TRP A 81 -9.41 -12.09 17.68
CA TRP A 81 -10.21 -12.31 18.89
C TRP A 81 -11.71 -12.35 18.56
N VAL A 82 -12.24 -11.38 17.86
CA VAL A 82 -13.66 -11.30 17.44
C VAL A 82 -14.06 -12.54 16.62
N ARG A 83 -13.20 -12.93 15.66
CA ARG A 83 -13.44 -14.14 14.84
C ARG A 83 -13.62 -15.39 15.69
N ARG A 84 -12.81 -15.56 16.76
CA ARG A 84 -12.90 -16.71 17.67
C ARG A 84 -14.07 -16.61 18.65
N ALA A 85 -14.24 -15.44 19.27
CA ALA A 85 -15.25 -15.22 20.32
C ALA A 85 -16.69 -15.25 19.77
N ALA A 86 -16.91 -14.59 18.63
CA ALA A 86 -18.24 -14.50 18.01
C ALA A 86 -18.48 -15.55 16.91
N ARG A 87 -17.48 -16.40 16.60
CA ARG A 87 -17.54 -17.42 15.52
C ARG A 87 -17.95 -16.83 14.17
N LEU A 88 -17.51 -15.60 13.89
CA LEU A 88 -17.80 -14.90 12.66
C LEU A 88 -16.85 -15.33 11.54
N GLU A 89 -17.34 -15.22 10.29
CA GLU A 89 -16.48 -15.29 9.11
C GLU A 89 -15.43 -14.19 9.13
N GLY A 90 -14.28 -14.45 8.50
CA GLY A 90 -13.15 -13.52 8.47
C GLY A 90 -13.53 -12.12 7.98
N GLY A 91 -14.34 -12.03 6.93
CA GLY A 91 -14.79 -10.75 6.37
C GLY A 91 -15.65 -9.94 7.33
N ALA A 92 -16.61 -10.58 8.02
CA ALA A 92 -17.49 -9.91 8.98
C ALA A 92 -16.72 -9.41 10.20
N ALA A 93 -15.79 -10.22 10.75
CA ALA A 93 -14.93 -9.81 11.86
C ALA A 93 -14.02 -8.64 11.47
N THR A 94 -13.47 -8.67 10.26
CA THR A 94 -12.63 -7.59 9.72
C THR A 94 -13.43 -6.31 9.59
N GLY A 95 -14.63 -6.36 9.00
CA GLY A 95 -15.51 -5.19 8.84
C GLY A 95 -15.91 -4.56 10.18
N LEU A 96 -16.25 -5.37 11.19
CA LEU A 96 -16.60 -4.88 12.52
C LEU A 96 -15.45 -4.14 13.19
N VAL A 97 -14.25 -4.75 13.20
CA VAL A 97 -13.07 -4.14 13.83
C VAL A 97 -12.62 -2.89 13.05
N PHE A 98 -12.61 -2.95 11.74
CA PHE A 98 -12.32 -1.81 10.88
C PHE A 98 -13.22 -0.61 11.22
N THR A 99 -14.54 -0.81 11.23
CA THR A 99 -15.51 0.27 11.50
C THR A 99 -15.28 0.86 12.90
N GLY A 100 -15.03 0.01 13.91
CA GLY A 100 -14.74 0.45 15.27
C GLY A 100 -13.45 1.27 15.39
N PHE A 101 -12.36 0.81 14.77
CA PHE A 101 -11.09 1.53 14.77
C PHE A 101 -11.18 2.84 14.00
N PHE A 102 -11.82 2.83 12.83
CA PHE A 102 -12.01 4.04 12.02
C PHE A 102 -12.83 5.10 12.78
N ALA A 103 -13.96 4.69 13.38
CA ALA A 103 -14.78 5.59 14.21
C ALA A 103 -13.99 6.13 15.41
N LEU A 104 -13.19 5.28 16.08
CA LEU A 104 -12.30 5.71 17.16
C LEU A 104 -11.27 6.74 16.66
N GLY A 105 -10.70 6.51 15.48
CA GLY A 105 -9.77 7.45 14.85
C GLY A 105 -10.38 8.82 14.59
N LEU A 106 -11.62 8.86 14.08
CA LEU A 106 -12.35 10.12 13.86
C LEU A 106 -12.65 10.85 15.15
N VAL A 107 -13.07 10.13 16.21
CA VAL A 107 -13.30 10.74 17.54
C VAL A 107 -12.00 11.30 18.10
N LEU A 108 -10.89 10.55 18.02
CA LEU A 108 -9.58 11.03 18.49
C LEU A 108 -9.11 12.25 17.67
N LEU A 109 -9.34 12.29 16.38
CA LEU A 109 -9.01 13.41 15.51
C LEU A 109 -9.74 14.69 15.95
N GLU A 110 -11.03 14.56 16.28
CA GLU A 110 -11.84 15.71 16.75
C GLU A 110 -11.39 16.20 18.15
N VAL A 111 -11.19 15.26 19.08
CA VAL A 111 -10.85 15.61 20.48
C VAL A 111 -9.42 16.10 20.62
N SER A 112 -8.49 15.60 19.82
CA SER A 112 -7.06 16.00 19.91
C SER A 112 -6.75 17.36 19.33
N GLY A 113 -7.70 18.02 18.64
CA GLY A 113 -7.46 19.25 17.91
C GLY A 113 -6.55 19.07 16.69
N ALA A 114 -6.28 17.83 16.30
CA ALA A 114 -5.43 17.50 15.16
C ALA A 114 -6.01 18.02 13.83
N ARG A 115 -7.30 18.27 13.78
CA ARG A 115 -8.01 18.92 12.65
C ARG A 115 -7.55 20.35 12.41
N SER A 116 -7.21 21.09 13.45
CA SER A 116 -6.66 22.46 13.35
C SER A 116 -5.19 22.46 12.89
N ALA A 117 -4.59 21.31 12.82
CA ALA A 117 -3.21 21.10 12.42
C ALA A 117 -3.07 20.62 10.95
N ASP A 118 -4.04 20.91 10.05
CA ASP A 118 -4.04 20.52 8.62
C ASP A 118 -3.80 19.00 8.36
N LEU A 119 -4.23 18.14 9.27
CA LEU A 119 -4.46 16.74 8.96
C LEU A 119 -5.77 16.68 8.15
N ASP A 120 -5.70 17.17 6.90
CA ASP A 120 -6.85 17.21 6.03
C ASP A 120 -7.16 15.76 5.57
N VAL A 121 -8.41 15.36 5.81
CA VAL A 121 -8.89 14.03 5.39
C VAL A 121 -8.78 13.87 3.87
N ASP A 122 -8.91 14.95 3.13
CA ASP A 122 -8.79 14.94 1.67
C ASP A 122 -7.37 14.60 1.22
N CYS A 123 -6.33 15.11 1.88
CA CYS A 123 -4.94 14.73 1.60
C CYS A 123 -4.66 13.25 1.84
N VAL A 124 -5.28 12.66 2.88
CA VAL A 124 -5.14 11.24 3.20
C VAL A 124 -5.89 10.37 2.19
N LEU A 125 -7.04 10.82 1.69
CA LEU A 125 -7.86 10.04 0.74
C LEU A 125 -7.29 10.07 -0.68
N PHE A 126 -6.91 11.25 -1.16
CA PHE A 126 -6.48 11.43 -2.57
C PHE A 126 -4.97 11.34 -2.76
N GLY A 127 -4.19 11.44 -1.66
CA GLY A 127 -2.73 11.45 -1.71
C GLY A 127 -2.16 12.76 -2.24
N GLN A 128 -0.85 12.84 -2.23
CA GLN A 128 -0.09 14.03 -2.68
C GLN A 128 0.94 13.65 -3.75
N LEU A 129 0.61 12.70 -4.62
CA LEU A 129 1.56 12.17 -5.60
C LEU A 129 2.13 13.28 -6.48
N GLU A 130 1.28 14.23 -6.91
CA GLU A 130 1.63 15.33 -7.80
C GLU A 130 2.43 16.46 -7.12
N THR A 131 2.47 16.46 -5.78
CA THR A 131 3.23 17.47 -5.01
C THR A 131 4.62 17.00 -4.61
N LEU A 132 4.99 15.76 -4.95
CA LEU A 132 6.33 15.24 -4.70
C LEU A 132 7.32 15.89 -5.67
N VAL A 133 8.14 16.81 -5.18
CA VAL A 133 9.10 17.57 -5.99
C VAL A 133 10.51 17.39 -5.43
N TRP A 134 11.48 17.19 -6.32
CA TRP A 134 12.91 17.13 -5.99
C TRP A 134 13.63 18.35 -6.49
N LEU A 135 13.62 19.41 -5.71
CA LEU A 135 14.14 20.73 -6.10
C LEU A 135 15.67 20.74 -6.34
N GLU A 136 16.41 19.88 -5.65
CA GLU A 136 17.87 19.83 -5.71
C GLU A 136 18.42 19.06 -6.91
N ALA A 137 17.55 18.44 -7.74
CA ALA A 137 17.97 17.78 -8.95
C ALA A 137 18.45 18.80 -9.99
N GLN A 138 19.73 18.71 -10.36
CA GLN A 138 20.35 19.55 -11.40
C GLN A 138 20.59 18.78 -12.70
N GLY A 139 20.57 17.46 -12.65
CA GLY A 139 20.79 16.57 -13.79
C GLY A 139 20.86 15.11 -13.37
N TRP A 140 21.12 14.20 -14.31
CA TRP A 140 21.24 12.76 -14.02
C TRP A 140 22.38 12.42 -13.06
N ALA A 141 23.41 13.26 -12.97
CA ALA A 141 24.49 13.12 -11.99
C ALA A 141 24.00 13.27 -10.54
N SER A 142 22.90 13.99 -10.31
CA SER A 142 22.30 14.17 -8.97
C SER A 142 21.79 12.85 -8.37
N LEU A 143 21.54 11.82 -9.17
CA LEU A 143 21.19 10.47 -8.67
C LEU A 143 22.34 9.77 -7.94
N PHE A 144 23.57 10.22 -8.13
CA PHE A 144 24.78 9.68 -7.50
C PHE A 144 25.40 10.67 -6.51
N ASP A 145 24.83 11.85 -6.34
CA ASP A 145 25.30 12.85 -5.40
C ASP A 145 24.57 12.71 -4.06
N PRO A 146 25.28 12.36 -2.96
CA PRO A 146 24.67 12.21 -1.64
C PRO A 146 23.99 13.51 -1.14
N ALA A 147 24.50 14.68 -1.52
CA ALA A 147 23.91 15.96 -1.13
C ALA A 147 22.55 16.18 -1.82
N ALA A 148 22.47 15.89 -3.12
CA ALA A 148 21.22 15.98 -3.87
C ALA A 148 20.19 14.91 -3.41
N LEU A 149 20.66 13.69 -3.08
CA LEU A 149 19.81 12.63 -2.56
C LEU A 149 19.21 12.95 -1.18
N ALA A 150 19.91 13.74 -0.36
CA ALA A 150 19.38 14.22 0.93
C ALA A 150 18.16 15.15 0.76
N GLY A 151 18.01 15.80 -0.40
CA GLY A 151 16.86 16.64 -0.77
C GLY A 151 15.68 15.85 -1.38
N LEU A 152 15.76 14.53 -1.47
CA LEU A 152 14.62 13.72 -1.91
C LEU A 152 13.44 13.81 -0.95
N PRO A 153 12.20 13.82 -1.44
CA PRO A 153 11.02 13.76 -0.59
C PRO A 153 11.11 12.60 0.40
N ARG A 154 10.88 12.91 1.68
CA ARG A 154 10.95 11.92 2.77
C ARG A 154 10.08 10.70 2.52
N GLN A 155 8.94 10.88 1.88
CA GLN A 155 7.99 9.84 1.52
C GLN A 155 8.64 8.75 0.65
N LEU A 156 9.51 9.14 -0.29
CA LEU A 156 10.25 8.18 -1.14
C LEU A 156 11.20 7.32 -0.31
N GLY A 157 11.93 7.92 0.63
CA GLY A 157 12.83 7.19 1.52
C GLY A 157 12.09 6.18 2.40
N LEU A 158 10.97 6.61 2.98
CA LEU A 158 10.11 5.72 3.79
C LEU A 158 9.57 4.56 2.95
N LEU A 159 9.01 4.87 1.78
CA LEU A 159 8.42 3.88 0.88
C LEU A 159 9.47 2.88 0.37
N ALA A 160 10.67 3.37 0.00
CA ALA A 160 11.79 2.52 -0.40
C ALA A 160 12.27 1.61 0.74
N GLY A 161 12.34 2.14 1.97
CA GLY A 161 12.67 1.36 3.15
C GLY A 161 11.67 0.23 3.42
N VAL A 162 10.38 0.55 3.37
CA VAL A 162 9.30 -0.45 3.54
C VAL A 162 9.30 -1.46 2.40
N ALA A 163 9.48 -1.02 1.15
CA ALA A 163 9.60 -1.90 -0.02
C ALA A 163 10.75 -2.88 0.12
N LEU A 164 11.91 -2.40 0.57
CA LEU A 164 13.09 -3.23 0.82
C LEU A 164 12.81 -4.27 1.92
N VAL A 165 12.26 -3.85 3.06
CA VAL A 165 11.91 -4.76 4.17
C VAL A 165 10.89 -5.80 3.73
N ALA A 166 9.83 -5.39 3.01
CA ALA A 166 8.81 -6.30 2.48
C ALA A 166 9.41 -7.29 1.47
N GLY A 167 10.22 -6.81 0.53
CA GLY A 167 10.90 -7.66 -0.46
C GLY A 167 11.85 -8.66 0.19
N LEU A 168 12.67 -8.22 1.15
CA LEU A 168 13.57 -9.10 1.91
C LEU A 168 12.79 -10.12 2.74
N ALA A 169 11.73 -9.70 3.44
CA ALA A 169 10.91 -10.62 4.23
C ALA A 169 10.27 -11.69 3.35
N VAL A 170 9.70 -11.31 2.19
CA VAL A 170 9.14 -12.27 1.25
C VAL A 170 10.20 -13.20 0.68
N ALA A 171 11.39 -12.68 0.32
CA ALA A 171 12.49 -13.48 -0.22
C ALA A 171 13.04 -14.48 0.82
N LEU A 172 13.29 -14.04 2.06
CA LEU A 172 13.83 -14.87 3.13
C LEU A 172 12.82 -15.92 3.60
N PHE A 173 11.55 -15.55 3.67
CA PHE A 173 10.49 -16.41 4.19
C PHE A 173 9.59 -16.97 3.08
N TRP A 174 10.13 -17.13 1.87
CA TRP A 174 9.40 -17.59 0.69
C TRP A 174 8.61 -18.88 0.93
N ARG A 175 9.27 -19.92 1.45
CA ARG A 175 8.64 -21.23 1.69
C ARG A 175 7.59 -21.22 2.80
N PRO A 176 7.86 -20.69 4.02
CA PRO A 176 6.84 -20.54 5.05
C PRO A 176 5.61 -19.78 4.58
N LEU A 177 5.80 -18.64 3.90
CA LEU A 177 4.71 -17.82 3.39
C LEU A 177 3.87 -18.55 2.34
N GLN A 178 4.51 -19.33 1.46
CA GLN A 178 3.83 -20.18 0.50
C GLN A 178 2.93 -21.21 1.20
N LEU A 179 3.48 -21.96 2.17
CA LEU A 179 2.74 -22.98 2.90
C LEU A 179 1.52 -22.40 3.61
N ILE A 180 1.68 -21.28 4.31
CA ILE A 180 0.61 -20.63 5.05
C ILE A 180 -0.47 -20.06 4.13
N ALA A 181 -0.07 -19.56 2.94
CA ALA A 181 -1.02 -19.01 1.98
C ALA A 181 -1.92 -20.07 1.33
N PHE A 182 -1.43 -21.31 1.15
CA PHE A 182 -2.18 -22.38 0.49
C PHE A 182 -2.82 -23.35 1.46
N ASP A 183 -2.11 -23.78 2.51
CA ASP A 183 -2.60 -24.77 3.47
C ASP A 183 -2.09 -24.46 4.88
N PRO A 184 -2.79 -23.59 5.63
CA PRO A 184 -2.43 -23.26 7.00
C PRO A 184 -2.51 -24.46 7.95
N ALA A 185 -3.38 -25.46 7.67
CA ALA A 185 -3.51 -26.64 8.50
C ALA A 185 -2.28 -27.54 8.35
N PHE A 186 -1.82 -27.76 7.13
CA PHE A 186 -0.58 -28.47 6.86
C PHE A 186 0.65 -27.73 7.42
N ALA A 187 0.72 -26.42 7.26
CA ALA A 187 1.78 -25.61 7.86
C ALA A 187 1.83 -25.78 9.39
N ALA A 188 0.67 -25.82 10.07
CA ALA A 188 0.59 -26.07 11.51
C ALA A 188 1.07 -27.48 11.88
N SER A 189 0.76 -28.51 11.09
CA SER A 189 1.22 -29.89 11.34
C SER A 189 2.75 -30.03 11.24
N LEU A 190 3.41 -29.17 10.46
CA LEU A 190 4.87 -29.06 10.38
C LEU A 190 5.49 -28.25 11.53
N GLY A 191 4.69 -27.81 12.51
CA GLY A 191 5.15 -27.05 13.66
C GLY A 191 5.26 -25.54 13.43
N LEU A 192 4.81 -25.02 12.28
CA LEU A 192 4.78 -23.58 12.03
C LEU A 192 3.68 -22.93 12.87
N ARG A 193 4.02 -21.85 13.57
CA ARG A 193 3.06 -21.06 14.34
C ARG A 193 2.32 -20.10 13.40
N VAL A 194 1.33 -20.62 12.66
CA VAL A 194 0.59 -19.90 11.60
C VAL A 194 0.18 -18.51 12.04
N GLY A 195 -0.43 -18.33 13.23
CA GLY A 195 -0.87 -17.02 13.70
C GLY A 195 0.23 -15.96 13.85
N ARG A 196 1.49 -16.38 14.13
CA ARG A 196 2.62 -15.42 14.17
C ARG A 196 3.03 -14.97 12.78
N TRP A 197 3.01 -15.87 11.82
CA TRP A 197 3.33 -15.56 10.43
C TRP A 197 2.27 -14.67 9.80
N GLU A 198 0.99 -14.97 10.06
CA GLU A 198 -0.12 -14.12 9.64
C GLU A 198 -0.02 -12.71 10.22
N MET A 199 0.29 -12.62 11.52
CA MET A 199 0.49 -11.33 12.18
C MET A 199 1.66 -10.55 11.57
N GLY A 200 2.80 -11.20 11.33
CA GLY A 200 3.95 -10.57 10.68
C GLY A 200 3.62 -10.06 9.27
N LEU A 201 2.90 -10.86 8.48
CA LEU A 201 2.47 -10.46 7.14
C LEU A 201 1.48 -9.30 7.18
N ASN A 202 0.50 -9.32 8.09
CA ASN A 202 -0.47 -8.24 8.26
C ASN A 202 0.21 -6.93 8.71
N LEU A 203 1.24 -6.99 9.56
CA LEU A 203 2.05 -5.83 9.92
C LEU A 203 2.84 -5.27 8.74
N LEU A 204 3.39 -6.13 7.87
CA LEU A 204 4.05 -5.69 6.64
C LEU A 204 3.07 -5.02 5.68
N ILE A 205 1.87 -5.58 5.53
CA ILE A 205 0.81 -5.00 4.70
C ILE A 205 0.40 -3.63 5.26
N ALA A 206 0.19 -3.52 6.58
CA ALA A 206 -0.14 -2.26 7.21
C ALA A 206 0.99 -1.22 7.06
N ALA A 207 2.24 -1.62 7.23
CA ALA A 207 3.39 -0.74 7.03
C ALA A 207 3.47 -0.24 5.58
N ALA A 208 3.25 -1.13 4.60
CA ALA A 208 3.23 -0.77 3.19
C ALA A 208 2.07 0.18 2.86
N ALA A 209 0.87 -0.10 3.40
CA ALA A 209 -0.29 0.76 3.23
C ALA A 209 -0.06 2.15 3.80
N VAL A 210 0.45 2.26 5.04
CA VAL A 210 0.73 3.55 5.70
C VAL A 210 1.80 4.34 4.95
N ALA A 211 2.90 3.68 4.54
CA ALA A 211 3.96 4.34 3.77
C ALA A 211 3.47 4.82 2.40
N ALA A 212 2.58 4.07 1.76
CA ALA A 212 2.00 4.43 0.48
C ALA A 212 0.93 5.53 0.60
N PHE A 213 0.15 5.58 1.69
CA PHE A 213 -0.91 6.59 1.87
C PHE A 213 -0.42 8.02 1.80
N GLU A 214 0.71 8.29 2.45
CA GLU A 214 1.27 9.63 2.49
C GLU A 214 1.60 10.18 1.09
N SER A 215 1.90 9.28 0.13
CA SER A 215 2.26 9.64 -1.24
C SER A 215 1.13 9.44 -2.25
N VAL A 216 0.46 8.30 -2.22
CA VAL A 216 -0.46 7.87 -3.30
C VAL A 216 -1.94 7.96 -2.92
N GLY A 217 -2.24 8.14 -1.63
CA GLY A 217 -3.60 8.17 -1.10
C GLY A 217 -4.24 6.80 -0.88
N SER A 218 -5.28 6.76 -0.02
CA SER A 218 -5.90 5.51 0.41
C SER A 218 -6.60 4.74 -0.71
N ILE A 219 -7.33 5.44 -1.56
CA ILE A 219 -8.09 4.82 -2.67
C ILE A 219 -7.17 4.05 -3.60
N LEU A 220 -6.03 4.67 -3.95
CA LEU A 220 -5.08 4.05 -4.85
C LEU A 220 -4.34 2.88 -4.20
N VAL A 221 -4.01 2.97 -2.90
CA VAL A 221 -3.35 1.87 -2.17
C VAL A 221 -4.20 0.62 -2.17
N VAL A 222 -5.52 0.75 -1.92
CA VAL A 222 -6.45 -0.39 -1.97
C VAL A 222 -6.50 -1.00 -3.37
N ALA A 223 -6.60 -0.17 -4.41
CA ALA A 223 -6.56 -0.65 -5.79
C ALA A 223 -5.26 -1.39 -6.11
N MET A 224 -4.11 -0.85 -5.67
CA MET A 224 -2.78 -1.47 -5.89
C MET A 224 -2.57 -2.76 -5.09
N LEU A 225 -3.17 -2.90 -3.90
CA LEU A 225 -3.13 -4.14 -3.13
C LEU A 225 -3.96 -5.26 -3.78
N VAL A 226 -5.10 -4.92 -4.36
CA VAL A 226 -6.07 -5.92 -4.80
C VAL A 226 -5.97 -6.20 -6.30
N CYS A 227 -6.01 -5.16 -7.15
CA CYS A 227 -6.18 -5.34 -8.59
C CYS A 227 -5.03 -6.12 -9.27
N PRO A 228 -3.73 -5.81 -9.04
CA PRO A 228 -2.65 -6.57 -9.66
C PRO A 228 -2.66 -8.04 -9.26
N ALA A 229 -2.93 -8.29 -7.97
CA ALA A 229 -2.98 -9.63 -7.42
C ALA A 229 -4.16 -10.46 -7.98
N VAL A 230 -5.35 -9.84 -8.09
CA VAL A 230 -6.54 -10.48 -8.68
C VAL A 230 -6.34 -10.74 -10.17
N ALA A 231 -5.80 -9.77 -10.91
CA ALA A 231 -5.52 -9.93 -12.34
C ALA A 231 -4.63 -11.15 -12.59
N LEU A 232 -3.54 -11.30 -11.83
CA LEU A 232 -2.65 -12.46 -11.92
C LEU A 232 -3.34 -13.75 -11.49
N ARG A 233 -4.16 -13.72 -10.45
CA ARG A 233 -4.90 -14.91 -9.98
C ARG A 233 -5.90 -15.43 -11.02
N LEU A 234 -6.46 -14.56 -11.83
CA LEU A 234 -7.33 -14.94 -12.94
C LEU A 234 -6.56 -15.65 -14.07
N MET A 235 -5.27 -15.35 -14.24
CA MET A 235 -4.45 -15.83 -15.34
C MET A 235 -3.54 -17.00 -14.99
N THR A 236 -3.22 -17.22 -13.70
CA THR A 236 -2.27 -18.26 -13.29
C THR A 236 -2.56 -18.83 -11.91
N ASP A 237 -2.22 -20.10 -11.73
CA ASP A 237 -2.24 -20.79 -10.42
C ASP A 237 -0.83 -20.95 -9.83
N ARG A 238 0.22 -20.50 -10.55
CA ARG A 238 1.61 -20.64 -10.09
C ARG A 238 1.94 -19.58 -9.06
N TYR A 239 2.32 -19.98 -7.84
CA TYR A 239 2.66 -19.09 -6.73
C TYR A 239 3.71 -18.03 -7.09
N THR A 240 4.82 -18.45 -7.70
CA THR A 240 5.90 -17.53 -8.08
C THR A 240 5.43 -16.45 -9.05
N VAL A 241 4.64 -16.84 -10.06
CA VAL A 241 4.08 -15.91 -11.05
C VAL A 241 3.07 -14.98 -10.38
N GLN A 242 2.27 -15.51 -9.45
CA GLN A 242 1.31 -14.72 -8.68
C GLN A 242 2.00 -13.62 -7.87
N VAL A 243 3.03 -13.95 -7.10
CA VAL A 243 3.69 -13.02 -6.17
C VAL A 243 4.58 -12.03 -6.92
N LEU A 244 5.49 -12.52 -7.77
CA LEU A 244 6.40 -11.65 -8.52
C LEU A 244 5.69 -10.89 -9.65
N GLY A 245 4.75 -11.53 -10.32
CA GLY A 245 3.93 -10.89 -11.34
C GLY A 245 3.01 -9.83 -10.75
N GLY A 246 2.45 -10.05 -9.55
CA GLY A 246 1.68 -9.05 -8.82
C GLY A 246 2.50 -7.79 -8.53
N ALA A 247 3.74 -7.98 -8.05
CA ALA A 247 4.68 -6.87 -7.85
C ALA A 247 5.01 -6.13 -9.16
N ALA A 248 5.35 -6.88 -10.22
CA ALA A 248 5.71 -6.30 -11.51
C ALA A 248 4.52 -5.56 -12.16
N LEU A 249 3.33 -6.15 -12.11
CA LEU A 249 2.11 -5.53 -12.64
C LEU A 249 1.73 -4.27 -11.85
N GLY A 250 1.82 -4.31 -10.52
CA GLY A 250 1.57 -3.16 -9.67
C GLY A 250 2.55 -2.01 -9.96
N ALA A 251 3.85 -2.31 -10.05
CA ALA A 251 4.87 -1.33 -10.43
C ALA A 251 4.63 -0.77 -11.84
N GLY A 252 4.28 -1.64 -12.79
CA GLY A 252 3.96 -1.25 -14.17
C GLY A 252 2.73 -0.34 -14.26
N LEU A 253 1.68 -0.63 -13.51
CA LEU A 253 0.48 0.21 -13.43
C LEU A 253 0.80 1.58 -12.82
N GLY A 254 1.62 1.61 -11.76
CA GLY A 254 2.10 2.86 -11.18
C GLY A 254 2.86 3.70 -12.19
N ALA A 255 3.83 3.09 -12.88
CA ALA A 255 4.64 3.77 -13.89
C ALA A 255 3.80 4.30 -15.05
N THR A 256 2.98 3.44 -15.64
CA THR A 256 2.16 3.81 -16.81
C THR A 256 1.13 4.88 -16.46
N GLY A 257 0.50 4.80 -15.29
CA GLY A 257 -0.49 5.78 -14.88
C GLY A 257 0.11 7.17 -14.66
N VAL A 258 1.26 7.29 -14.00
CA VAL A 258 1.94 8.58 -13.82
C VAL A 258 2.38 9.14 -15.17
N LEU A 259 2.99 8.33 -16.03
CA LEU A 259 3.42 8.79 -17.36
C LEU A 259 2.26 9.27 -18.23
N LEU A 260 1.11 8.62 -18.15
CA LEU A 260 -0.09 9.00 -18.89
C LEU A 260 -0.80 10.22 -18.26
N ALA A 261 -0.61 10.47 -16.96
CA ALA A 261 -1.30 11.54 -16.25
C ALA A 261 -0.76 12.93 -16.58
N GLY A 262 0.55 13.10 -16.60
CA GLY A 262 1.23 14.39 -16.79
C GLY A 262 2.24 14.40 -17.93
N PRO A 263 3.32 13.60 -17.87
CA PRO A 263 4.42 13.67 -18.83
C PRO A 263 4.02 13.45 -20.28
N LEU A 264 3.15 12.49 -20.56
CA LEU A 264 2.72 12.21 -21.94
C LEU A 264 1.81 13.29 -22.53
N PRO A 265 0.75 13.79 -21.85
CA PRO A 265 -0.01 14.94 -22.31
C PRO A 265 0.86 16.16 -22.57
N ALA A 266 1.80 16.47 -21.67
CA ALA A 266 2.74 17.59 -21.83
C ALA A 266 3.65 17.40 -23.05
N ALA A 267 4.18 16.20 -23.29
CA ALA A 267 5.00 15.90 -24.46
C ALA A 267 4.23 16.01 -25.79
N LEU A 268 2.91 15.76 -25.76
CA LEU A 268 2.00 15.93 -26.91
C LEU A 268 1.48 17.37 -27.08
N GLY A 269 1.90 18.31 -26.22
CA GLY A 269 1.47 19.70 -26.26
C GLY A 269 0.03 19.92 -25.80
N LEU A 270 -0.54 19.01 -25.04
CA LEU A 270 -1.89 19.13 -24.48
C LEU A 270 -1.85 19.99 -23.21
N ALA A 271 -2.80 20.90 -23.06
CA ALA A 271 -2.88 21.84 -21.95
C ALA A 271 -3.62 21.29 -20.71
N PHE A 272 -3.77 19.97 -20.60
CA PHE A 272 -4.43 19.33 -19.47
C PHE A 272 -3.58 18.17 -18.92
N SER A 273 -3.71 17.92 -17.63
CA SER A 273 -3.19 16.74 -16.94
C SER A 273 -4.34 15.99 -16.27
N PHE A 274 -4.18 14.68 -16.12
CA PHE A 274 -5.12 13.86 -15.37
C PHE A 274 -4.62 13.72 -13.92
N ASN A 275 -5.54 13.47 -12.99
CA ASN A 275 -5.14 13.02 -11.67
C ASN A 275 -4.50 11.64 -11.76
N ALA A 276 -3.24 11.53 -11.35
CA ALA A 276 -2.44 10.30 -11.49
C ALA A 276 -3.05 9.13 -10.71
N ALA A 277 -3.51 9.37 -9.47
CA ALA A 277 -4.11 8.34 -8.64
C ALA A 277 -5.39 7.76 -9.25
N GLY A 278 -6.28 8.63 -9.74
CA GLY A 278 -7.52 8.23 -10.43
C GLY A 278 -7.24 7.42 -11.71
N LEU A 279 -6.24 7.85 -12.49
CA LEU A 279 -5.88 7.16 -13.72
C LEU A 279 -5.28 5.77 -13.46
N ILE A 280 -4.36 5.66 -12.49
CA ILE A 280 -3.80 4.37 -12.08
C ILE A 280 -4.90 3.41 -11.60
N GLY A 281 -5.82 3.88 -10.74
CA GLY A 281 -6.95 3.08 -10.27
C GLY A 281 -7.85 2.60 -11.40
N THR A 282 -8.13 3.47 -12.37
CA THR A 282 -8.91 3.12 -13.57
C THR A 282 -8.20 2.07 -14.42
N LEU A 283 -6.91 2.25 -14.68
CA LEU A 283 -6.10 1.27 -15.43
C LEU A 283 -6.05 -0.08 -14.71
N ALA A 284 -5.89 -0.08 -13.40
CA ALA A 284 -5.90 -1.29 -12.59
C ALA A 284 -7.24 -2.06 -12.72
N GLY A 285 -8.37 -1.35 -12.65
CA GLY A 285 -9.69 -1.92 -12.87
C GLY A 285 -9.87 -2.48 -14.30
N LEU A 286 -9.41 -1.75 -15.31
CA LEU A 286 -9.48 -2.19 -16.71
C LEU A 286 -8.63 -3.45 -16.96
N VAL A 287 -7.46 -3.57 -16.35
CA VAL A 287 -6.62 -4.77 -16.43
C VAL A 287 -7.34 -5.98 -15.82
N VAL A 288 -7.96 -5.82 -14.65
CA VAL A 288 -8.75 -6.90 -14.03
C VAL A 288 -9.92 -7.31 -14.93
N ALA A 289 -10.67 -6.34 -15.47
CA ALA A 289 -11.77 -6.61 -16.38
C ALA A 289 -11.30 -7.33 -17.65
N GLY A 290 -10.18 -6.92 -18.24
CA GLY A 290 -9.57 -7.57 -19.39
C GLY A 290 -9.16 -9.02 -19.11
N CYS A 291 -8.51 -9.27 -17.95
CA CYS A 291 -8.14 -10.62 -17.52
C CYS A 291 -9.39 -11.51 -17.30
N LEU A 292 -10.48 -10.96 -16.74
CA LEU A 292 -11.73 -11.68 -16.55
C LEU A 292 -12.34 -12.12 -17.89
N VAL A 293 -12.43 -11.19 -18.86
CA VAL A 293 -12.93 -11.48 -20.20
C VAL A 293 -12.04 -12.51 -20.93
N ALA A 294 -10.73 -12.38 -20.82
CA ALA A 294 -9.79 -13.34 -21.40
C ALA A 294 -9.99 -14.75 -20.83
N ARG A 295 -10.15 -14.86 -19.51
CA ARG A 295 -10.42 -16.13 -18.82
C ARG A 295 -11.74 -16.78 -19.28
N GLN A 296 -12.81 -15.97 -19.42
CA GLN A 296 -14.12 -16.46 -19.89
C GLN A 296 -14.07 -17.00 -21.33
N ARG A 297 -13.17 -16.45 -22.17
CA ARG A 297 -13.01 -16.95 -23.55
C ARG A 297 -12.14 -18.19 -23.66
N ALA A 298 -11.34 -18.48 -22.62
CA ALA A 298 -10.45 -19.65 -22.58
C ALA A 298 -11.08 -20.86 -21.87
N ALA A 299 -12.20 -20.66 -21.17
CA ALA A 299 -13.00 -21.71 -20.51
C ALA A 299 -14.12 -22.20 -21.41
#